data_e6c74e95bf003f207fe2c0c2aa53f66b
#
_entry.id   e6c74e95bf003f207fe2c0c2aa53f66b
#
_cell.length_a   1.000
_cell.length_b   1.000
_cell.length_c   1.000
_cell.angle_alpha   90.00
_cell.angle_beta   90.00
_cell.angle_gamma   90.00
#
_symmetry.space_group_name_H-M   'P 1'
#
loop_
_entity.id
_entity.type
_entity.pdbx_description
1 polymer ?
#
loop_
_entity_poly.entity_id
_entity_poly.type
_entity_poly.pdbx_seq_one_letter_code
_entity_poly.pdbx_strand_id
1 'polypeptide(L)'
;MFMSYEEYMRQVVQPMRDELVNGGFKELRTSEEVEQFMEQVEGTTFVVVNSVCGCAAGLARPAAIQAVQMSEKKPNHLVTVFAGQDREATAKMREYFVGIEPSSPSMALLKGKEVVHFIPRHDIEANSLENIMQNIMQAFEKHC
;
A
#
# COMPACT_ATOMS: atom_id res chain seq x y z
N MET A 1 -19.53 9.91 -28.98
CA MET A 1 -18.25 10.44 -28.49
C MET A 1 -17.50 9.35 -27.75
N PHE A 2 -16.20 9.24 -28.02
CA PHE A 2 -15.38 8.18 -27.46
C PHE A 2 -14.55 8.70 -26.30
N MET A 3 -14.48 7.89 -25.26
CA MET A 3 -13.63 8.13 -24.11
C MET A 3 -12.18 7.82 -24.50
N SER A 4 -11.22 8.61 -24.04
CA SER A 4 -9.80 8.31 -24.22
C SER A 4 -9.43 7.09 -23.36
N TYR A 5 -8.32 6.43 -23.70
CA TYR A 5 -7.82 5.32 -22.89
C TYR A 5 -7.54 5.78 -21.45
N GLU A 6 -6.98 6.97 -21.28
CA GLU A 6 -6.68 7.53 -19.96
C GLU A 6 -7.94 7.74 -19.14
N GLU A 7 -9.00 8.28 -19.75
CA GLU A 7 -10.30 8.46 -19.08
C GLU A 7 -10.92 7.13 -18.70
N TYR A 8 -10.84 6.15 -19.61
CA TYR A 8 -11.31 4.80 -19.35
C TYR A 8 -10.59 4.20 -18.16
N MET A 9 -9.24 4.28 -18.13
CA MET A 9 -8.46 3.74 -17.02
C MET A 9 -8.75 4.45 -15.71
N ARG A 10 -8.98 5.76 -15.71
CA ARG A 10 -9.38 6.47 -14.49
C ARG A 10 -10.65 5.90 -13.90
N GLN A 11 -11.62 5.56 -14.76
CA GLN A 11 -12.88 4.97 -14.31
C GLN A 11 -12.68 3.53 -13.80
N VAL A 12 -11.85 2.75 -14.47
CA VAL A 12 -11.57 1.36 -14.09
C VAL A 12 -10.89 1.29 -12.73
N VAL A 13 -9.93 2.19 -12.47
CA VAL A 13 -9.15 2.14 -11.22
C VAL A 13 -9.83 2.83 -10.04
N GLN A 14 -10.84 3.66 -10.29
CA GLN A 14 -11.48 4.40 -9.20
C GLN A 14 -12.03 3.50 -8.08
N PRO A 15 -12.74 2.40 -8.36
CA PRO A 15 -13.16 1.48 -7.30
C PRO A 15 -11.98 0.87 -6.54
N MET A 16 -10.85 0.67 -7.21
CA MET A 16 -9.64 0.12 -6.58
C MET A 16 -9.01 1.13 -5.62
N ARG A 17 -9.09 2.42 -5.94
CA ARG A 17 -8.69 3.48 -5.03
C ARG A 17 -9.65 3.58 -3.85
N ASP A 18 -10.93 3.57 -4.14
CA ASP A 18 -11.97 3.72 -3.13
C ASP A 18 -11.95 2.61 -2.10
N GLU A 19 -11.60 1.40 -2.50
CA GLU A 19 -11.51 0.27 -1.59
C GLU A 19 -10.55 0.55 -0.44
N LEU A 20 -9.35 1.04 -0.75
CA LEU A 20 -8.36 1.37 0.27
C LEU A 20 -8.72 2.63 1.05
N VAL A 21 -9.22 3.66 0.37
CA VAL A 21 -9.64 4.90 1.03
C VAL A 21 -10.76 4.62 2.03
N ASN A 22 -11.74 3.82 1.64
CA ASN A 22 -12.84 3.43 2.53
C ASN A 22 -12.34 2.56 3.68
N GLY A 23 -11.23 1.85 3.49
CA GLY A 23 -10.57 1.07 4.53
C GLY A 23 -9.69 1.89 5.46
N GLY A 24 -9.60 3.20 5.28
CA GLY A 24 -8.85 4.09 6.15
C GLY A 24 -7.50 4.54 5.63
N PHE A 25 -7.14 4.19 4.40
CA PHE A 25 -5.85 4.56 3.82
C PHE A 25 -5.93 5.92 3.14
N LYS A 26 -4.92 6.75 3.39
CA LYS A 26 -4.76 8.03 2.71
C LYS A 26 -4.00 7.81 1.40
N GLU A 27 -4.56 8.28 0.29
CA GLU A 27 -3.87 8.22 -1.00
C GLU A 27 -2.81 9.32 -1.11
N LEU A 28 -1.61 8.93 -1.55
CA LEU A 28 -0.54 9.85 -1.91
C LEU A 28 -0.36 9.71 -3.42
N ARG A 29 -0.74 10.75 -4.16
CA ARG A 29 -0.88 10.67 -5.61
C ARG A 29 0.21 11.40 -6.39
N THR A 30 0.99 12.25 -5.73
CA THR A 30 2.08 13.00 -6.35
C THR A 30 3.37 12.78 -5.57
N SER A 31 4.50 13.05 -6.21
CA SER A 31 5.79 12.95 -5.53
C SER A 31 5.89 13.94 -4.38
N GLU A 32 5.29 15.12 -4.53
CA GLU A 32 5.27 16.16 -3.49
C GLU A 32 4.47 15.69 -2.27
N GLU A 33 3.32 15.05 -2.49
CA GLU A 33 2.51 14.51 -1.39
C GLU A 33 3.28 13.45 -0.60
N VAL A 34 3.98 12.55 -1.31
CA VAL A 34 4.81 11.52 -0.67
C VAL A 34 5.93 12.17 0.11
N GLU A 35 6.64 13.11 -0.48
CA GLU A 35 7.76 13.78 0.18
C GLU A 35 7.30 14.55 1.41
N GLN A 36 6.24 15.33 1.31
CA GLN A 36 5.70 16.07 2.47
C GLN A 36 5.31 15.13 3.60
N PHE A 37 4.65 14.03 3.25
CA PHE A 37 4.25 13.04 4.25
C PHE A 37 5.48 12.41 4.92
N MET A 38 6.41 11.88 4.12
CA MET A 38 7.54 11.11 4.63
C MET A 38 8.58 11.96 5.35
N GLU A 39 8.75 13.23 4.98
CA GLU A 39 9.72 14.10 5.65
C GLU A 39 9.24 14.57 7.01
N GLN A 40 7.94 14.52 7.28
CA GLN A 40 7.35 14.98 8.53
C GLN A 40 6.79 13.85 9.38
N VAL A 41 6.82 12.62 8.88
CA VAL A 41 6.15 11.51 9.55
C VAL A 41 6.83 11.13 10.87
N GLU A 42 6.00 10.87 11.87
CA GLU A 42 6.43 10.34 13.16
C GLU A 42 5.67 9.05 13.44
N GLY A 43 6.32 8.12 14.12
CA GLY A 43 5.73 6.83 14.47
C GLY A 43 5.79 5.84 13.33
N THR A 44 4.80 4.95 13.28
CA THR A 44 4.74 3.85 12.31
C THR A 44 3.79 4.15 11.18
N THR A 45 4.16 3.75 9.97
CA THR A 45 3.36 3.91 8.76
C THR A 45 3.25 2.59 8.03
N PHE A 46 2.02 2.17 7.74
CA PHE A 46 1.78 1.03 6.88
C PHE A 46 1.45 1.54 5.48
N VAL A 47 2.27 1.14 4.50
CA VAL A 47 2.15 1.56 3.10
C VAL A 47 1.68 0.38 2.28
N VAL A 48 0.59 0.54 1.55
CA VAL A 48 0.15 -0.44 0.55
C VAL A 48 0.47 0.14 -0.83
N VAL A 49 1.32 -0.56 -1.58
CA VAL A 49 1.55 -0.25 -2.99
C VAL A 49 0.45 -0.97 -3.78
N ASN A 50 -0.54 -0.21 -4.20
CA ASN A 50 -1.72 -0.72 -4.91
C ASN A 50 -1.37 -1.09 -6.35
N SER A 51 -2.19 -1.93 -6.96
CA SER A 51 -1.98 -2.40 -8.32
C SER A 51 -3.32 -2.78 -8.94
N VAL A 52 -3.39 -2.80 -10.28
CA VAL A 52 -4.57 -3.25 -11.02
C VAL A 52 -4.64 -4.77 -11.13
N CYS A 53 -3.61 -5.51 -10.73
CA CYS A 53 -3.60 -6.96 -10.93
C CYS A 53 -4.61 -7.69 -10.05
N GLY A 54 -5.00 -8.91 -10.45
CA GLY A 54 -5.98 -9.71 -9.72
C GLY A 54 -5.53 -10.06 -8.31
N CYS A 55 -4.23 -10.20 -8.06
CA CYS A 55 -3.72 -10.48 -6.71
C CYS A 55 -3.90 -9.28 -5.77
N ALA A 56 -3.95 -8.05 -6.30
CA ALA A 56 -4.30 -6.89 -5.49
C ALA A 56 -5.78 -6.92 -5.11
N ALA A 57 -6.66 -7.20 -6.07
CA ALA A 57 -8.11 -7.22 -5.85
C ALA A 57 -8.53 -8.34 -4.91
N GLY A 58 -7.99 -9.55 -5.11
CA GLY A 58 -8.42 -10.73 -4.36
C GLY A 58 -7.68 -10.96 -3.05
N LEU A 59 -6.47 -10.40 -2.89
CA LEU A 59 -5.61 -10.70 -1.77
C LEU A 59 -5.07 -9.46 -1.07
N ALA A 60 -4.32 -8.60 -1.79
CA ALA A 60 -3.59 -7.52 -1.13
C ALA A 60 -4.50 -6.51 -0.45
N ARG A 61 -5.47 -5.93 -1.18
CA ARG A 61 -6.34 -4.92 -0.60
C ARG A 61 -7.23 -5.48 0.51
N PRO A 62 -7.93 -6.62 0.31
CA PRO A 62 -8.73 -7.18 1.40
C PRO A 62 -7.89 -7.55 2.62
N ALA A 63 -6.71 -8.14 2.43
CA ALA A 63 -5.85 -8.53 3.55
C ALA A 63 -5.39 -7.33 4.35
N ALA A 64 -4.96 -6.26 3.66
CA ALA A 64 -4.50 -5.05 4.32
C ALA A 64 -5.61 -4.42 5.15
N ILE A 65 -6.80 -4.28 4.56
CA ILE A 65 -7.94 -3.65 5.24
C ILE A 65 -8.37 -4.48 6.45
N GLN A 66 -8.53 -5.78 6.27
CA GLN A 66 -8.99 -6.65 7.36
C GLN A 66 -7.95 -6.75 8.47
N ALA A 67 -6.66 -6.82 8.14
CA ALA A 67 -5.61 -6.87 9.13
C ALA A 67 -5.61 -5.62 10.01
N VAL A 68 -5.77 -4.44 9.39
CA VAL A 68 -5.87 -3.19 10.15
C VAL A 68 -7.08 -3.20 11.08
N GLN A 69 -8.23 -3.65 10.59
CA GLN A 69 -9.46 -3.67 11.38
C GLN A 69 -9.38 -4.64 12.56
N MET A 70 -8.72 -5.77 12.37
CA MET A 70 -8.68 -6.85 13.37
C MET A 70 -7.51 -6.75 14.35
N SER A 71 -6.51 -5.92 14.05
CA SER A 71 -5.32 -5.81 14.90
C SER A 71 -5.59 -4.95 16.12
N GLU A 72 -5.08 -5.37 17.28
CA GLU A 72 -5.12 -4.57 18.50
C GLU A 72 -4.09 -3.44 18.43
N LYS A 73 -2.88 -3.76 17.97
CA LYS A 73 -1.83 -2.76 17.75
C LYS A 73 -1.88 -2.32 16.29
N LYS A 74 -1.97 -1.02 16.07
CA LYS A 74 -2.12 -0.46 14.72
C LYS A 74 -1.05 0.58 14.46
N PRO A 75 -0.63 0.71 13.18
CA PRO A 75 0.25 1.80 12.80
C PRO A 75 -0.39 3.15 13.04
N ASN A 76 0.43 4.17 13.25
CA ASN A 76 -0.05 5.54 13.41
C ASN A 76 -0.65 6.08 12.11
N HIS A 77 -0.14 5.62 10.97
CA HIS A 77 -0.56 6.11 9.65
C HIS A 77 -0.78 4.96 8.69
N LEU A 78 -1.80 5.10 7.83
CA LEU A 78 -2.11 4.18 6.75
C LEU A 78 -2.10 4.97 5.45
N VAL A 79 -1.20 4.65 4.53
CA VAL A 79 -1.08 5.36 3.26
C VAL A 79 -0.96 4.38 2.11
N THR A 80 -1.28 4.85 0.90
CA THR A 80 -1.17 4.04 -0.30
C THR A 80 -0.69 4.87 -1.47
N VAL A 81 0.10 4.24 -2.34
CA VAL A 81 0.48 4.75 -3.64
C VAL A 81 0.04 3.71 -4.68
N PHE A 82 -0.29 4.16 -5.90
CA PHE A 82 -0.85 3.26 -6.92
C PHE A 82 0.17 3.05 -8.05
N ALA A 83 0.80 1.88 -8.03
CA ALA A 83 1.78 1.52 -9.04
C ALA A 83 1.14 1.45 -10.43
N GLY A 84 1.80 2.04 -11.41
CA GLY A 84 1.31 2.06 -12.78
C GLY A 84 0.32 3.18 -13.08
N GLN A 85 -0.34 3.74 -12.07
CA GLN A 85 -1.30 4.83 -12.23
C GLN A 85 -0.71 6.16 -11.75
N ASP A 86 -0.19 6.20 -10.53
CA ASP A 86 0.47 7.37 -9.96
C ASP A 86 1.97 7.10 -9.89
N ARG A 87 2.61 7.11 -11.06
CA ARG A 87 3.98 6.63 -11.22
C ARG A 87 5.01 7.42 -10.43
N GLU A 88 4.87 8.74 -10.40
CA GLU A 88 5.81 9.60 -9.70
C GLU A 88 5.70 9.42 -8.18
N ALA A 89 4.48 9.32 -7.65
CA ALA A 89 4.25 9.05 -6.25
C ALA A 89 4.84 7.69 -5.84
N THR A 90 4.61 6.67 -6.67
CA THR A 90 5.13 5.33 -6.42
C THR A 90 6.66 5.31 -6.42
N ALA A 91 7.27 5.96 -7.43
CA ALA A 91 8.72 6.06 -7.51
C ALA A 91 9.30 6.77 -6.30
N LYS A 92 8.66 7.86 -5.87
CA LYS A 92 9.11 8.62 -4.71
C LYS A 92 9.03 7.78 -3.43
N MET A 93 7.92 7.07 -3.22
CA MET A 93 7.78 6.21 -2.06
C MET A 93 8.85 5.11 -2.05
N ARG A 94 9.14 4.54 -3.21
CA ARG A 94 10.15 3.47 -3.34
C ARG A 94 11.57 3.94 -2.99
N GLU A 95 11.84 5.23 -3.05
CA GLU A 95 13.15 5.76 -2.59
C GLU A 95 13.37 5.49 -1.10
N TYR A 96 12.30 5.37 -0.32
CA TYR A 96 12.39 5.04 1.10
C TYR A 96 12.50 3.53 1.36
N PHE A 97 12.26 2.70 0.35
CA PHE A 97 12.40 1.24 0.44
C PHE A 97 13.81 0.83 0.05
N VAL A 98 14.78 1.26 0.85
CA VAL A 98 16.21 1.11 0.54
C VAL A 98 16.60 -0.38 0.49
N GLY A 99 17.25 -0.79 -0.60
CA GLY A 99 17.72 -2.16 -0.75
C GLY A 99 16.64 -3.18 -1.10
N ILE A 100 15.41 -2.71 -1.37
CA ILE A 100 14.28 -3.59 -1.67
C ILE A 100 13.94 -3.49 -3.15
N GLU A 101 13.84 -4.65 -3.81
CA GLU A 101 13.48 -4.72 -5.22
C GLU A 101 12.01 -4.32 -5.41
N PRO A 102 11.70 -3.43 -6.39
CA PRO A 102 10.33 -3.00 -6.61
C PRO A 102 9.40 -4.15 -6.99
N SER A 103 8.21 -4.15 -6.40
CA SER A 103 7.14 -5.08 -6.77
C SER A 103 5.79 -4.43 -6.48
N SER A 104 4.74 -4.91 -7.14
CA SER A 104 3.37 -4.45 -6.90
C SER A 104 2.35 -5.53 -7.26
N PRO A 105 1.33 -5.75 -6.39
CA PRO A 105 1.17 -5.10 -5.11
C PRO A 105 2.26 -5.48 -4.12
N SER A 106 2.51 -4.63 -3.15
CA SER A 106 3.43 -4.90 -2.07
C SER A 106 3.04 -4.06 -0.85
N MET A 107 3.63 -4.36 0.29
CA MET A 107 3.31 -3.66 1.54
C MET A 107 4.58 -3.42 2.33
N ALA A 108 4.68 -2.26 2.97
CA ALA A 108 5.82 -1.91 3.81
C ALA A 108 5.31 -1.34 5.13
N LEU A 109 5.96 -1.74 6.21
CA LEU A 109 5.77 -1.10 7.51
C LEU A 109 7.04 -0.34 7.82
N LEU A 110 6.90 0.96 8.12
CA LEU A 110 8.04 1.82 8.42
C LEU A 110 7.92 2.40 9.82
N LYS A 111 9.06 2.57 10.47
CA LYS A 111 9.21 3.42 11.66
C LYS A 111 9.93 4.68 11.23
N GLY A 112 9.26 5.82 11.30
CA GLY A 112 9.79 7.02 10.67
C GLY A 112 10.01 6.74 9.18
N LYS A 113 11.24 6.88 8.72
CA LYS A 113 11.60 6.66 7.31
C LYS A 113 12.19 5.27 7.05
N GLU A 114 12.35 4.43 8.07
CA GLU A 114 13.00 3.12 7.91
C GLU A 114 11.98 2.00 7.77
N VAL A 115 12.19 1.14 6.78
CA VAL A 115 11.38 -0.07 6.60
C VAL A 115 11.77 -1.08 7.67
N VAL A 116 10.80 -1.50 8.48
CA VAL A 116 11.00 -2.53 9.50
C VAL A 116 10.38 -3.87 9.10
N HIS A 117 9.49 -3.87 8.10
CA HIS A 117 8.89 -5.10 7.56
C HIS A 117 8.44 -4.85 6.13
N PHE A 118 8.60 -5.83 5.26
CA PHE A 118 8.20 -5.70 3.86
C PHE A 118 7.60 -7.01 3.35
N ILE A 119 6.50 -6.90 2.61
CA ILE A 119 5.82 -8.04 2.00
C ILE A 119 5.84 -7.81 0.49
N PRO A 120 6.74 -8.50 -0.25
CA PRO A 120 6.81 -8.37 -1.70
C PRO A 120 5.65 -9.09 -2.39
N ARG A 121 5.47 -8.83 -3.67
CA ARG A 121 4.40 -9.43 -4.46
C ARG A 121 4.36 -10.96 -4.37
N HIS A 122 5.51 -11.63 -4.45
CA HIS A 122 5.51 -13.09 -4.45
C HIS A 122 5.00 -13.67 -3.14
N ASP A 123 5.15 -12.97 -2.03
CA ASP A 123 4.60 -13.41 -0.74
C ASP A 123 3.10 -13.14 -0.64
N ILE A 124 2.56 -12.31 -1.53
CA ILE A 124 1.12 -12.07 -1.60
C ILE A 124 0.48 -13.11 -2.53
N GLU A 125 0.94 -13.20 -3.78
CA GLU A 125 0.29 -14.06 -4.77
C GLU A 125 0.46 -15.57 -4.50
N ALA A 126 1.48 -15.95 -3.73
CA ALA A 126 1.74 -17.34 -3.38
C ALA A 126 1.07 -17.78 -2.08
N ASN A 127 0.31 -16.88 -1.42
CA ASN A 127 -0.26 -17.16 -0.09
C ASN A 127 -1.77 -16.97 -0.07
N SER A 128 -2.40 -17.54 0.96
CA SER A 128 -3.83 -17.33 1.22
C SER A 128 -4.06 -15.96 1.86
N LEU A 129 -5.30 -15.49 1.80
CA LEU A 129 -5.72 -14.27 2.46
C LEU A 129 -5.35 -14.29 3.95
N GLU A 130 -5.64 -15.42 4.62
CA GLU A 130 -5.37 -15.57 6.04
C GLU A 130 -3.88 -15.49 6.36
N ASN A 131 -3.04 -16.09 5.53
CA ASN A 131 -1.58 -16.06 5.74
C ASN A 131 -1.03 -14.65 5.56
N ILE A 132 -1.55 -13.91 4.58
CA ILE A 132 -1.13 -12.52 4.36
C ILE A 132 -1.56 -11.65 5.55
N MET A 133 -2.80 -11.82 6.01
CA MET A 133 -3.31 -11.11 7.19
C MET A 133 -2.44 -11.39 8.42
N GLN A 134 -2.09 -12.65 8.66
CA GLN A 134 -1.22 -13.02 9.78
C GLN A 134 0.15 -12.36 9.68
N ASN A 135 0.72 -12.34 8.48
CA ASN A 135 2.00 -11.67 8.23
C ASN A 135 1.93 -10.20 8.63
N ILE A 136 0.88 -9.50 8.18
CA ILE A 136 0.68 -8.09 8.49
C ILE A 136 0.47 -7.89 10.01
N MET A 137 -0.41 -8.68 10.60
CA MET A 137 -0.78 -8.53 12.01
C MET A 137 0.40 -8.82 12.94
N GLN A 138 1.23 -9.81 12.60
CA GLN A 138 2.45 -10.09 13.35
C GLN A 138 3.44 -8.93 13.27
N ALA A 139 3.55 -8.29 12.11
CA ALA A 139 4.42 -7.11 11.95
C ALA A 139 3.91 -5.96 12.82
N PHE A 140 2.60 -5.73 12.87
CA PHE A 140 2.02 -4.70 13.73
C PHE A 140 2.26 -5.02 15.21
N GLU A 141 2.09 -6.27 15.61
CA GLU A 141 2.32 -6.71 16.98
C GLU A 141 3.77 -6.46 17.41
N LYS A 142 4.70 -6.71 16.51
CA LYS A 142 6.12 -6.57 16.79
C LYS A 142 6.58 -5.11 16.81
N HIS A 143 6.05 -4.27 15.93
CA HIS A 143 6.62 -2.94 15.66
C HIS A 143 5.70 -1.78 16.09
N CYS A 144 4.44 -2.01 16.25
CA CYS A 144 3.50 -1.00 16.71
C CYS A 144 3.14 -1.23 18.17
#